data_2ea3ab53f82c62595362f6c10b9d89ca
#
_entry.id   2ea3ab53f82c62595362f6c10b9d89ca
#
_cell.length_a   1.000
_cell.length_b   1.000
_cell.length_c   1.000
_cell.angle_alpha   90.00
_cell.angle_beta   90.00
_cell.angle_gamma   90.00
#
_symmetry.space_group_name_H-M   'P 1'
#
loop_
_entity.id
_entity.type
_entity.pdbx_description
1 polymer ?
#
loop_
_entity_poly.entity_id
_entity_poly.type
_entity_poly.pdbx_seq_one_letter_code
_entity_poly.pdbx_strand_id
1 'polypeptide(L)'
;MLFSTILALLLGFSIYLYVSLVIKPHKIRKILRQQGIDGPPPKILFGNILDIKKSRAAAEKAAVNHPHPPLIHNTPSVFPFLEQWRKQYGPLYTFCLGKMQVLYVSSPDLVKEITKCTSMELGRPSYQQKELGPLLGQGILTSNGSIWARQRKIMAPELFMDKVKGMMSIITESALTLVDSWKHEVEAHEGGILDITVGDYMKRFSGDIISKACFGNSYSKGQDIFLKFGALEELMSKKTLSVGIPGLRYLPTKTNRQIWAIEQEIRALILKVVKERQNAGYEKDLLQILLEGAKSSYVTSDAIDQFIVDNCKNIYLAGFETSAVSASWCLMLLASNPEWQTRLRNEVEEVCQGRIPDTDMLRKMKQLNMVIQETMRLYPPAPTLSREALTDMKIGDFRVPKGVNIWTMVATLHTDTAIWGPDALEFKPQRFEKGIAGACKSPSSYMPFGFGQRVCVGQHLAMVELKLLMSLLLSNFSFTLSPNYVHSPVARMIIEPKHGVQILIKKL
;
A
#
# COMPACT_ATOMS: atom_id res chain seq x y z
N MET A 1 9.64 -5.32 -54.05
CA MET A 1 10.03 -6.07 -52.85
C MET A 1 9.85 -5.26 -51.53
N LEU A 2 10.48 -4.09 -51.37
CA LEU A 2 10.39 -3.30 -50.13
C LEU A 2 8.93 -2.93 -49.75
N PHE A 3 8.12 -2.50 -50.70
CA PHE A 3 6.71 -2.13 -50.50
C PHE A 3 5.86 -3.35 -50.06
N SER A 4 6.08 -4.50 -50.68
CA SER A 4 5.36 -5.76 -50.34
C SER A 4 5.74 -6.25 -48.95
N THR A 5 6.98 -6.11 -48.53
CA THR A 5 7.46 -6.47 -47.18
C THR A 5 6.89 -5.52 -46.10
N ILE A 6 6.87 -4.21 -46.38
CA ILE A 6 6.26 -3.23 -45.48
C ILE A 6 4.75 -3.50 -45.31
N LEU A 7 4.04 -3.76 -46.42
CA LEU A 7 2.62 -4.08 -46.37
C LEU A 7 2.35 -5.36 -45.59
N ALA A 8 3.15 -6.41 -45.76
CA ALA A 8 3.02 -7.65 -45.00
C ALA A 8 3.27 -7.46 -43.49
N LEU A 9 4.27 -6.63 -43.13
CA LEU A 9 4.55 -6.28 -41.75
C LEU A 9 3.40 -5.48 -41.11
N LEU A 10 2.83 -4.53 -41.84
CA LEU A 10 1.68 -3.74 -41.36
C LEU A 10 0.44 -4.62 -41.19
N LEU A 11 0.18 -5.53 -42.12
CA LEU A 11 -0.91 -6.49 -42.01
C LEU A 11 -0.72 -7.45 -40.84
N GLY A 12 0.48 -8.01 -40.68
CA GLY A 12 0.82 -8.88 -39.54
C GLY A 12 0.66 -8.15 -38.20
N PHE A 13 1.10 -6.90 -38.12
CA PHE A 13 0.94 -6.06 -36.95
C PHE A 13 -0.54 -5.77 -36.66
N SER A 14 -1.33 -5.47 -37.68
CA SER A 14 -2.77 -5.23 -37.55
C SER A 14 -3.52 -6.46 -37.07
N ILE A 15 -3.21 -7.64 -37.60
CA ILE A 15 -3.75 -8.93 -37.14
C ILE A 15 -3.34 -9.18 -35.69
N TYR A 16 -2.07 -8.98 -35.33
CA TYR A 16 -1.60 -9.11 -33.95
C TYR A 16 -2.35 -8.20 -33.00
N LEU A 17 -2.56 -6.92 -33.37
CA LEU A 17 -3.36 -5.98 -32.57
C LEU A 17 -4.80 -6.45 -32.41
N TYR A 18 -5.44 -6.87 -33.51
CA TYR A 18 -6.82 -7.36 -33.47
C TYR A 18 -6.97 -8.58 -32.56
N VAL A 19 -6.08 -9.57 -32.68
CA VAL A 19 -6.07 -10.75 -31.83
C VAL A 19 -5.84 -10.38 -30.37
N SER A 20 -4.88 -9.49 -30.12
CA SER A 20 -4.50 -9.08 -28.73
C SER A 20 -5.55 -8.21 -28.04
N LEU A 21 -6.21 -7.31 -28.78
CA LEU A 21 -7.11 -6.30 -28.21
C LEU A 21 -8.58 -6.73 -28.23
N VAL A 22 -8.96 -7.62 -29.14
CA VAL A 22 -10.36 -8.02 -29.32
C VAL A 22 -10.56 -9.49 -29.02
N ILE A 23 -9.89 -10.39 -29.77
CA ILE A 23 -10.18 -11.83 -29.67
C ILE A 23 -9.84 -12.41 -28.31
N LYS A 24 -8.60 -12.19 -27.81
CA LYS A 24 -8.16 -12.74 -26.52
C LYS A 24 -9.02 -12.27 -25.33
N PRO A 25 -9.25 -10.95 -25.13
CA PRO A 25 -10.11 -10.47 -24.06
C PRO A 25 -11.54 -11.00 -24.16
N HIS A 26 -12.11 -11.07 -25.39
CA HIS A 26 -13.44 -11.60 -25.61
C HIS A 26 -13.54 -13.09 -25.25
N LYS A 27 -12.54 -13.91 -25.63
CA LYS A 27 -12.48 -15.33 -25.29
C LYS A 27 -12.43 -15.57 -23.78
N ILE A 28 -11.56 -14.82 -23.06
CA ILE A 28 -11.47 -14.91 -21.60
C ILE A 28 -12.80 -14.53 -20.97
N ARG A 29 -13.41 -13.44 -21.39
CA ARG A 29 -14.69 -12.98 -20.87
C ARG A 29 -15.82 -13.98 -21.13
N LYS A 30 -15.84 -14.62 -22.29
CA LYS A 30 -16.80 -15.68 -22.61
C LYS A 30 -16.71 -16.85 -21.63
N ILE A 31 -15.48 -17.28 -21.29
CA ILE A 31 -15.24 -18.36 -20.32
C ILE A 31 -15.75 -17.97 -18.93
N LEU A 32 -15.54 -16.74 -18.49
CA LEU A 32 -16.03 -16.27 -17.19
C LEU A 32 -17.56 -16.15 -17.17
N ARG A 33 -18.18 -15.63 -18.23
CA ARG A 33 -19.64 -15.53 -18.37
C ARG A 33 -20.34 -16.91 -18.36
N GLN A 34 -19.74 -17.91 -18.98
CA GLN A 34 -20.28 -19.28 -18.96
C GLN A 34 -20.33 -19.87 -17.55
N GLN A 35 -19.64 -19.30 -16.60
CA GLN A 35 -19.64 -19.68 -15.18
C GLN A 35 -20.50 -18.72 -14.32
N GLY A 36 -21.31 -17.85 -14.94
CA GLY A 36 -22.17 -16.90 -14.25
C GLY A 36 -21.45 -15.62 -13.80
N ILE A 37 -20.17 -15.42 -14.17
CA ILE A 37 -19.40 -14.21 -13.82
C ILE A 37 -19.58 -13.18 -14.93
N ASP A 38 -20.48 -12.23 -14.72
CA ASP A 38 -20.74 -11.14 -15.65
C ASP A 38 -20.13 -9.81 -15.18
N GLY A 39 -20.43 -8.69 -15.85
CA GLY A 39 -19.96 -7.35 -15.51
C GLY A 39 -20.16 -6.35 -16.63
N PRO A 40 -19.75 -5.08 -16.42
CA PRO A 40 -19.97 -3.99 -17.37
C PRO A 40 -19.33 -4.29 -18.73
N PRO A 41 -20.02 -3.98 -19.85
CA PRO A 41 -19.50 -4.21 -21.20
C PRO A 41 -18.29 -3.33 -21.46
N PRO A 42 -17.14 -3.89 -21.89
CA PRO A 42 -15.95 -3.11 -22.19
C PRO A 42 -16.06 -2.42 -23.54
N LYS A 43 -15.49 -1.22 -23.64
CA LYS A 43 -15.24 -0.54 -24.92
C LYS A 43 -13.94 -1.02 -25.54
N ILE A 44 -13.89 -1.13 -26.87
CA ILE A 44 -12.68 -1.51 -27.60
C ILE A 44 -11.53 -0.59 -27.20
N LEU A 45 -10.33 -1.13 -27.02
CA LEU A 45 -9.08 -0.47 -26.60
C LEU A 45 -9.08 0.05 -25.16
N PHE A 46 -10.15 0.69 -24.69
CA PHE A 46 -10.20 1.33 -23.38
C PHE A 46 -10.78 0.44 -22.26
N GLY A 47 -11.45 -0.66 -22.62
CA GLY A 47 -12.19 -1.42 -21.64
C GLY A 47 -13.24 -0.56 -20.93
N ASN A 48 -13.21 -0.54 -19.60
CA ASN A 48 -14.11 0.29 -18.78
C ASN A 48 -13.45 1.57 -18.23
N ILE A 49 -12.28 1.96 -18.72
CA ILE A 49 -11.52 3.14 -18.24
C ILE A 49 -12.36 4.43 -18.33
N LEU A 50 -13.13 4.60 -19.40
CA LEU A 50 -13.95 5.80 -19.58
C LEU A 50 -15.10 5.88 -18.57
N ASP A 51 -15.71 4.73 -18.24
CA ASP A 51 -16.76 4.64 -17.23
C ASP A 51 -16.21 4.92 -15.83
N ILE A 52 -15.00 4.43 -15.53
CA ILE A 52 -14.27 4.72 -14.29
C ILE A 52 -13.99 6.22 -14.15
N LYS A 53 -13.48 6.87 -15.22
CA LYS A 53 -13.22 8.31 -15.22
C LYS A 53 -14.50 9.12 -14.98
N LYS A 54 -15.58 8.74 -15.64
CA LYS A 54 -16.90 9.41 -15.48
C LYS A 54 -17.40 9.27 -14.04
N SER A 55 -17.34 8.08 -13.46
CA SER A 55 -17.76 7.82 -12.09
C SER A 55 -16.94 8.60 -11.07
N ARG A 56 -15.59 8.65 -11.23
CA ARG A 56 -14.71 9.45 -10.35
C ARG A 56 -15.03 10.94 -10.43
N ALA A 57 -15.17 11.49 -11.64
CA ALA A 57 -15.51 12.91 -11.82
C ALA A 57 -16.87 13.27 -11.22
N ALA A 58 -17.85 12.36 -11.29
CA ALA A 58 -19.16 12.56 -10.66
C ALA A 58 -19.05 12.56 -9.13
N ALA A 59 -18.26 11.66 -8.55
CA ALA A 59 -18.02 11.60 -7.10
C ALA A 59 -17.27 12.83 -6.58
N GLU A 60 -16.27 13.33 -7.32
CA GLU A 60 -15.56 14.57 -6.98
C GLU A 60 -16.48 15.79 -6.97
N LYS A 61 -17.36 15.91 -7.97
CA LYS A 61 -18.39 16.98 -8.00
C LYS A 61 -19.37 16.88 -6.83
N ALA A 62 -19.81 15.68 -6.48
CA ALA A 62 -20.69 15.46 -5.34
C ALA A 62 -20.02 15.83 -4.01
N ALA A 63 -18.74 15.53 -3.84
CA ALA A 63 -17.96 15.87 -2.65
C ALA A 63 -17.82 17.40 -2.44
N VAL A 64 -17.72 18.18 -3.51
CA VAL A 64 -17.68 19.65 -3.42
C VAL A 64 -18.98 20.22 -2.83
N ASN A 65 -20.11 19.59 -3.10
CA ASN A 65 -21.43 20.04 -2.61
C ASN A 65 -21.73 19.60 -1.16
N HIS A 66 -20.90 18.73 -0.59
CA HIS A 66 -21.01 18.26 0.81
C HIS A 66 -19.66 18.39 1.51
N PRO A 67 -19.24 19.58 1.96
CA PRO A 67 -17.90 19.85 2.47
C PRO A 67 -17.57 19.13 3.79
N HIS A 68 -18.55 18.57 4.48
CA HIS A 68 -18.35 17.80 5.72
C HIS A 68 -18.91 16.38 5.58
N PRO A 69 -18.26 15.49 4.79
CA PRO A 69 -18.67 14.09 4.77
C PRO A 69 -18.49 13.47 6.16
N PRO A 70 -19.23 12.39 6.48
CA PRO A 70 -19.02 11.65 7.72
C PRO A 70 -17.54 11.27 7.87
N LEU A 71 -16.99 11.40 9.08
CA LEU A 71 -15.58 11.08 9.40
C LEU A 71 -15.23 9.63 9.08
N ILE A 72 -16.21 8.77 8.95
CA ILE A 72 -16.02 7.38 8.62
C ILE A 72 -16.43 7.14 7.17
N HIS A 73 -15.52 6.60 6.51
CA HIS A 73 -15.39 6.43 5.10
C HIS A 73 -16.01 5.11 4.67
N ASN A 74 -16.90 5.16 3.71
CA ASN A 74 -17.31 3.97 2.99
C ASN A 74 -16.54 3.84 1.66
N THR A 75 -16.23 2.61 1.26
CA THR A 75 -15.67 2.25 -0.06
C THR A 75 -16.28 3.03 -1.24
N PRO A 76 -17.59 3.40 -1.25
CA PRO A 76 -18.18 4.21 -2.30
C PRO A 76 -17.50 5.55 -2.56
N SER A 77 -16.94 6.20 -1.55
CA SER A 77 -16.29 7.48 -1.76
C SER A 77 -14.90 7.36 -2.38
N VAL A 78 -14.18 6.26 -2.12
CA VAL A 78 -12.84 5.99 -2.70
C VAL A 78 -12.92 5.31 -4.06
N PHE A 79 -13.83 4.34 -4.21
CA PHE A 79 -13.99 3.54 -5.43
C PHE A 79 -15.45 3.52 -5.89
N PRO A 80 -16.05 4.67 -6.25
CA PRO A 80 -17.49 4.77 -6.51
C PRO A 80 -17.97 3.84 -7.64
N PHE A 81 -17.12 3.63 -8.66
CA PHE A 81 -17.43 2.74 -9.78
C PHE A 81 -17.47 1.26 -9.36
N LEU A 82 -16.58 0.83 -8.45
CA LEU A 82 -16.55 -0.56 -8.00
C LEU A 82 -17.78 -0.88 -7.17
N GLU A 83 -18.21 0.04 -6.32
CA GLU A 83 -19.41 -0.16 -5.51
C GLU A 83 -20.68 -0.11 -6.37
N GLN A 84 -20.76 0.76 -7.37
CA GLN A 84 -21.86 0.78 -8.34
C GLN A 84 -21.99 -0.56 -9.06
N TRP A 85 -20.87 -1.13 -9.50
CA TRP A 85 -20.87 -2.42 -10.18
C TRP A 85 -21.15 -3.58 -9.20
N ARG A 86 -20.66 -3.50 -7.96
CA ARG A 86 -20.96 -4.48 -6.92
C ARG A 86 -22.47 -4.57 -6.63
N LYS A 87 -23.16 -3.44 -6.59
CA LYS A 87 -24.64 -3.41 -6.44
C LYS A 87 -25.36 -4.02 -7.63
N GLN A 88 -24.82 -3.88 -8.84
CA GLN A 88 -25.42 -4.38 -10.07
C GLN A 88 -25.12 -5.85 -10.36
N TYR A 89 -23.88 -6.30 -10.12
CA TYR A 89 -23.38 -7.62 -10.52
C TYR A 89 -23.05 -8.53 -9.34
N GLY A 90 -23.17 -8.05 -8.09
CA GLY A 90 -22.86 -8.83 -6.91
C GLY A 90 -21.39 -8.77 -6.48
N PRO A 91 -20.97 -9.62 -5.50
CA PRO A 91 -19.65 -9.59 -4.90
C PRO A 91 -18.54 -10.20 -5.77
N LEU A 92 -18.91 -10.80 -6.92
CA LEU A 92 -18.02 -11.40 -7.90
C LEU A 92 -18.42 -10.98 -9.31
N TYR A 93 -17.60 -10.19 -9.96
CA TYR A 93 -17.84 -9.74 -11.34
C TYR A 93 -16.54 -9.43 -12.06
N THR A 94 -16.63 -9.20 -13.37
CA THR A 94 -15.46 -8.96 -14.21
C THR A 94 -15.57 -7.63 -14.96
N PHE A 95 -14.43 -6.92 -15.11
CA PHE A 95 -14.33 -5.69 -15.91
C PHE A 95 -12.97 -5.62 -16.61
N CYS A 96 -12.78 -4.61 -17.48
CA CYS A 96 -11.56 -4.48 -18.25
C CYS A 96 -10.86 -3.12 -18.02
N LEU A 97 -9.55 -3.15 -17.82
CA LEU A 97 -8.67 -1.99 -17.93
C LEU A 97 -7.86 -2.11 -19.23
N GLY A 98 -8.24 -1.34 -20.26
CA GLY A 98 -7.73 -1.59 -21.60
C GLY A 98 -8.06 -3.03 -22.04
N LYS A 99 -7.04 -3.79 -22.43
CA LYS A 99 -7.17 -5.22 -22.77
C LYS A 99 -7.10 -6.16 -21.56
N MET A 100 -6.76 -5.65 -20.39
CA MET A 100 -6.55 -6.45 -19.19
C MET A 100 -7.89 -6.82 -18.56
N GLN A 101 -8.16 -8.12 -18.42
CA GLN A 101 -9.33 -8.64 -17.74
C GLN A 101 -9.08 -8.66 -16.23
N VAL A 102 -10.01 -8.08 -15.46
CA VAL A 102 -9.97 -8.04 -13.99
C VAL A 102 -11.19 -8.76 -13.44
N LEU A 103 -10.98 -9.66 -12.52
CA LEU A 103 -11.98 -10.31 -11.69
C LEU A 103 -12.02 -9.58 -10.35
N TYR A 104 -13.13 -8.91 -10.08
CA TYR A 104 -13.41 -8.29 -8.79
C TYR A 104 -13.90 -9.35 -7.81
N VAL A 105 -13.33 -9.35 -6.61
CA VAL A 105 -13.70 -10.32 -5.55
C VAL A 105 -13.89 -9.59 -4.22
N SER A 106 -15.11 -9.64 -3.70
CA SER A 106 -15.47 -9.23 -2.34
C SER A 106 -16.36 -10.28 -1.63
N SER A 107 -16.50 -11.49 -2.20
CA SER A 107 -17.16 -12.63 -1.55
C SER A 107 -16.24 -13.22 -0.48
N PRO A 108 -16.65 -13.31 0.82
CA PRO A 108 -15.85 -13.91 1.88
C PRO A 108 -15.43 -15.35 1.62
N ASP A 109 -16.32 -16.16 1.02
CA ASP A 109 -16.05 -17.56 0.74
C ASP A 109 -14.96 -17.71 -0.33
N LEU A 110 -15.07 -16.95 -1.43
CA LEU A 110 -14.07 -16.97 -2.48
C LEU A 110 -12.74 -16.38 -2.00
N VAL A 111 -12.77 -15.34 -1.16
CA VAL A 111 -11.57 -14.79 -0.51
C VAL A 111 -10.89 -15.85 0.35
N LYS A 112 -11.66 -16.64 1.10
CA LYS A 112 -11.12 -17.75 1.90
C LYS A 112 -10.41 -18.78 1.03
N GLU A 113 -10.96 -19.12 -0.14
CA GLU A 113 -10.29 -20.01 -1.11
C GLU A 113 -9.02 -19.39 -1.70
N ILE A 114 -9.05 -18.10 -2.04
CA ILE A 114 -7.87 -17.36 -2.51
C ILE A 114 -6.79 -17.32 -1.43
N THR A 115 -7.14 -17.13 -0.15
CA THR A 115 -6.17 -17.07 0.96
C THR A 115 -5.49 -18.41 1.22
N LYS A 116 -6.18 -19.53 0.95
CA LYS A 116 -5.62 -20.88 1.04
C LYS A 116 -4.71 -21.26 -0.12
N CYS A 117 -4.80 -20.55 -1.24
CA CYS A 117 -4.02 -20.86 -2.43
C CYS A 117 -2.53 -20.63 -2.16
N THR A 118 -1.77 -21.72 -2.15
CA THR A 118 -0.30 -21.72 -1.98
C THR A 118 0.44 -21.80 -3.31
N SER A 119 -0.28 -21.88 -4.45
CA SER A 119 0.33 -21.99 -5.76
C SER A 119 1.14 -20.75 -6.12
N MET A 120 2.37 -20.96 -6.57
CA MET A 120 3.21 -19.91 -7.16
C MET A 120 2.63 -19.36 -8.47
N GLU A 121 1.67 -20.05 -9.05
CA GLU A 121 0.97 -19.67 -10.28
C GLU A 121 -0.08 -18.57 -10.05
N LEU A 122 -0.50 -18.35 -8.79
CA LEU A 122 -1.24 -17.16 -8.37
C LEU A 122 -0.25 -16.04 -8.00
N GLY A 123 0.28 -15.39 -9.01
CA GLY A 123 1.40 -14.46 -8.89
C GLY A 123 0.99 -12.99 -8.73
N ARG A 124 2.00 -12.12 -8.74
CA ARG A 124 1.81 -10.68 -8.89
C ARG A 124 1.44 -10.36 -10.34
N PRO A 125 0.56 -9.35 -10.55
CA PRO A 125 0.17 -8.95 -11.89
C PRO A 125 1.35 -8.51 -12.75
N SER A 126 1.46 -9.06 -13.93
CA SER A 126 2.51 -8.70 -14.90
C SER A 126 2.42 -7.24 -15.34
N TYR A 127 1.23 -6.63 -15.29
CA TYR A 127 1.10 -5.19 -15.55
C TYR A 127 1.79 -4.33 -14.48
N GLN A 128 1.83 -4.76 -13.21
CA GLN A 128 2.53 -4.01 -12.17
C GLN A 128 4.02 -3.89 -12.48
N GLN A 129 4.65 -4.98 -12.87
CA GLN A 129 6.05 -4.96 -13.28
C GLN A 129 6.29 -4.06 -14.50
N LYS A 130 5.34 -4.06 -15.44
CA LYS A 130 5.44 -3.29 -16.69
C LYS A 130 5.14 -1.80 -16.50
N GLU A 131 4.03 -1.48 -15.87
CA GLU A 131 3.52 -0.10 -15.76
C GLU A 131 4.09 0.63 -14.54
N LEU A 132 4.37 -0.10 -13.44
CA LEU A 132 4.99 0.44 -12.23
C LEU A 132 6.51 0.18 -12.16
N GLY A 133 7.11 -0.31 -13.26
CA GLY A 133 8.54 -0.61 -13.35
C GLY A 133 9.45 0.54 -12.88
N PRO A 134 9.24 1.79 -13.32
CA PRO A 134 10.03 2.92 -12.85
C PRO A 134 10.06 3.06 -11.33
N LEU A 135 8.93 2.79 -10.65
CA LEU A 135 8.79 2.90 -9.21
C LEU A 135 9.22 1.63 -8.45
N LEU A 136 8.89 0.45 -8.96
CA LEU A 136 9.03 -0.83 -8.24
C LEU A 136 10.09 -1.77 -8.83
N GLY A 137 10.45 -1.62 -10.10
CA GLY A 137 11.34 -2.55 -10.78
C GLY A 137 10.86 -4.00 -10.71
N GLN A 138 11.83 -4.93 -10.60
CA GLN A 138 11.63 -6.37 -10.41
C GLN A 138 11.95 -6.82 -8.96
N GLY A 139 11.66 -5.96 -7.99
CA GLY A 139 11.84 -6.27 -6.58
C GLY A 139 10.75 -7.20 -6.01
N ILE A 140 10.79 -7.41 -4.70
CA ILE A 140 9.92 -8.37 -3.98
C ILE A 140 8.42 -8.08 -4.16
N LEU A 141 8.03 -6.83 -4.42
CA LEU A 141 6.62 -6.44 -4.60
C LEU A 141 6.04 -6.86 -5.95
N THR A 142 6.86 -7.06 -6.97
CA THR A 142 6.40 -7.29 -8.35
C THR A 142 6.88 -8.61 -8.96
N SER A 143 7.94 -9.21 -8.43
CA SER A 143 8.51 -10.45 -8.95
C SER A 143 7.63 -11.68 -8.67
N ASN A 144 7.84 -12.73 -9.46
CA ASN A 144 7.12 -13.99 -9.40
C ASN A 144 8.09 -15.19 -9.37
N GLY A 145 7.56 -16.38 -9.10
CA GLY A 145 8.27 -17.65 -9.18
C GLY A 145 9.53 -17.69 -8.30
N SER A 146 10.60 -18.29 -8.83
CA SER A 146 11.88 -18.47 -8.14
C SER A 146 12.58 -17.16 -7.80
N ILE A 147 12.40 -16.11 -8.61
CA ILE A 147 12.97 -14.78 -8.33
C ILE A 147 12.38 -14.22 -7.04
N TRP A 148 11.05 -14.21 -6.94
CA TRP A 148 10.36 -13.77 -5.73
C TRP A 148 10.72 -14.62 -4.50
N ALA A 149 10.74 -15.93 -4.64
CA ALA A 149 11.05 -16.84 -3.53
C ALA A 149 12.45 -16.57 -2.97
N ARG A 150 13.43 -16.33 -3.84
CA ARG A 150 14.80 -15.96 -3.46
C ARG A 150 14.86 -14.62 -2.74
N GLN A 151 14.23 -13.58 -3.30
CA GLN A 151 14.16 -12.25 -2.67
C GLN A 151 13.54 -12.34 -1.28
N ARG A 152 12.42 -13.06 -1.15
CA ARG A 152 11.76 -13.25 0.13
C ARG A 152 12.62 -14.02 1.13
N LYS A 153 13.33 -15.05 0.69
CA LYS A 153 14.25 -15.83 1.54
C LYS A 153 15.40 -14.95 2.09
N ILE A 154 15.88 -14.00 1.29
CA ILE A 154 16.93 -13.06 1.69
C ILE A 154 16.41 -12.03 2.69
N MET A 155 15.27 -11.39 2.40
CA MET A 155 14.82 -10.21 3.14
C MET A 155 13.92 -10.51 4.35
N ALA A 156 13.05 -11.55 4.28
CA ALA A 156 12.06 -11.75 5.32
C ALA A 156 12.65 -12.03 6.71
N PRO A 157 13.76 -12.79 6.86
CA PRO A 157 14.36 -13.03 8.17
C PRO A 157 14.78 -11.75 8.88
N GLU A 158 15.22 -10.72 8.15
CA GLU A 158 15.69 -9.45 8.73
C GLU A 158 14.55 -8.58 9.28
N LEU A 159 13.30 -8.93 8.98
CA LEU A 159 12.10 -8.23 9.45
C LEU A 159 11.23 -9.10 10.39
N PHE A 160 11.75 -10.23 10.85
CA PHE A 160 11.11 -11.02 11.91
C PHE A 160 11.26 -10.32 13.28
N MET A 161 10.37 -10.66 14.21
CA MET A 161 10.25 -9.97 15.51
C MET A 161 11.59 -9.89 16.25
N ASP A 162 12.43 -10.93 16.22
CA ASP A 162 13.71 -10.93 16.92
C ASP A 162 14.69 -9.89 16.37
N LYS A 163 14.65 -9.66 15.05
CA LYS A 163 15.45 -8.60 14.41
C LYS A 163 14.84 -7.22 14.69
N VAL A 164 13.52 -7.10 14.65
CA VAL A 164 12.80 -5.86 14.96
C VAL A 164 13.05 -5.43 16.42
N LYS A 165 13.17 -6.37 17.36
CA LYS A 165 13.62 -6.07 18.73
C LYS A 165 14.99 -5.37 18.76
N GLY A 166 15.90 -5.78 17.89
CA GLY A 166 17.22 -5.13 17.76
C GLY A 166 17.15 -3.71 17.16
N MET A 167 16.03 -3.33 16.53
CA MET A 167 15.82 -2.00 15.96
C MET A 167 15.13 -1.02 16.93
N MET A 168 14.79 -1.45 18.15
CA MET A 168 14.04 -0.61 19.12
C MET A 168 14.71 0.72 19.41
N SER A 169 16.05 0.75 19.53
CA SER A 169 16.77 2.00 19.76
C SER A 169 16.57 3.01 18.64
N ILE A 170 16.63 2.54 17.39
CA ILE A 170 16.42 3.36 16.19
C ILE A 170 14.98 3.90 16.16
N ILE A 171 13.98 3.02 16.41
CA ILE A 171 12.57 3.41 16.41
C ILE A 171 12.29 4.42 17.52
N THR A 172 12.86 4.19 18.71
CA THR A 172 12.72 5.08 19.88
C THR A 172 13.34 6.45 19.62
N GLU A 173 14.56 6.49 19.10
CA GLU A 173 15.24 7.75 18.76
C GLU A 173 14.43 8.58 17.75
N SER A 174 13.94 7.93 16.69
CA SER A 174 13.14 8.60 15.67
C SER A 174 11.80 9.13 16.24
N ALA A 175 11.16 8.36 17.13
CA ALA A 175 9.92 8.78 17.79
C ALA A 175 10.13 9.92 18.78
N LEU A 176 11.21 9.89 19.57
CA LEU A 176 11.55 10.98 20.50
C LEU A 176 11.90 12.27 19.77
N THR A 177 12.62 12.18 18.66
CA THR A 177 12.92 13.33 17.80
C THR A 177 11.63 14.02 17.33
N LEU A 178 10.61 13.26 16.97
CA LEU A 178 9.31 13.80 16.59
C LEU A 178 8.58 14.41 17.79
N VAL A 179 8.55 13.73 18.93
CA VAL A 179 7.92 14.22 20.17
C VAL A 179 8.55 15.53 20.61
N ASP A 180 9.88 15.64 20.59
CA ASP A 180 10.60 16.83 20.98
C ASP A 180 10.38 17.99 19.98
N SER A 181 10.31 17.72 18.69
CA SER A 181 9.90 18.72 17.70
C SER A 181 8.53 19.29 18.02
N TRP A 182 7.55 18.45 18.30
CA TRP A 182 6.21 18.92 18.66
C TRP A 182 6.17 19.68 19.99
N LYS A 183 6.95 19.27 21.01
CA LYS A 183 7.08 20.03 22.27
C LYS A 183 7.58 21.45 22.02
N HIS A 184 8.67 21.57 21.27
CA HIS A 184 9.24 22.89 20.95
C HIS A 184 8.28 23.78 20.16
N GLU A 185 7.58 23.21 19.18
CA GLU A 185 6.61 23.95 18.37
C GLU A 185 5.40 24.42 19.20
N VAL A 186 4.85 23.57 20.09
CA VAL A 186 3.77 23.92 21.00
C VAL A 186 4.21 24.98 22.02
N GLU A 187 5.43 24.87 22.60
CA GLU A 187 5.97 25.82 23.55
C GLU A 187 6.25 27.19 22.91
N ALA A 188 6.63 27.22 21.64
CA ALA A 188 6.86 28.44 20.88
C ALA A 188 5.56 29.11 20.41
N HIS A 189 4.41 28.41 20.48
CA HIS A 189 3.14 28.95 20.02
C HIS A 189 2.36 29.64 21.14
N GLU A 190 1.92 30.87 20.91
CA GLU A 190 1.13 31.64 21.86
C GLU A 190 -0.18 30.87 22.18
N GLY A 191 -0.45 30.66 23.48
CA GLY A 191 -1.63 29.91 23.95
C GLY A 191 -1.43 28.40 24.10
N GLY A 192 -0.26 27.85 23.75
CA GLY A 192 0.10 26.44 24.00
C GLY A 192 -0.74 25.40 23.26
N ILE A 193 -1.46 25.81 22.21
CA ILE A 193 -2.22 24.94 21.31
C ILE A 193 -1.75 25.21 19.89
N LEU A 194 -1.31 24.19 19.18
CA LEU A 194 -0.77 24.28 17.82
C LEU A 194 -1.66 23.51 16.84
N ASP A 195 -2.02 24.12 15.72
CA ASP A 195 -2.71 23.47 14.58
C ASP A 195 -1.68 22.95 13.59
N ILE A 196 -1.62 21.63 13.40
CA ILE A 196 -0.65 20.98 12.53
C ILE A 196 -1.28 20.01 11.54
N THR A 197 -0.62 19.86 10.39
CA THR A 197 -0.87 18.78 9.44
C THR A 197 0.13 17.66 9.69
N VAL A 198 -0.34 16.51 10.20
CA VAL A 198 0.55 15.46 10.72
C VAL A 198 1.34 14.68 9.65
N GLY A 199 0.90 14.71 8.37
CA GLY A 199 1.43 13.85 7.32
C GLY A 199 2.94 13.90 7.15
N ASP A 200 3.53 15.09 7.11
CA ASP A 200 4.98 15.24 6.91
C ASP A 200 5.79 14.78 8.13
N TYR A 201 5.27 14.97 9.34
CA TYR A 201 5.90 14.45 10.56
C TYR A 201 5.90 12.92 10.56
N MET A 202 4.78 12.29 10.19
CA MET A 202 4.67 10.83 10.09
C MET A 202 5.59 10.27 9.00
N LYS A 203 5.72 10.96 7.88
CA LYS A 203 6.66 10.60 6.81
C LYS A 203 8.11 10.71 7.25
N ARG A 204 8.48 11.78 7.95
CA ARG A 204 9.85 11.91 8.51
C ARG A 204 10.16 10.79 9.50
N PHE A 205 9.23 10.49 10.40
CA PHE A 205 9.37 9.41 11.37
C PHE A 205 9.61 8.05 10.70
N SER A 206 8.70 7.60 9.83
CA SER A 206 8.82 6.30 9.16
C SER A 206 10.02 6.26 8.20
N GLY A 207 10.31 7.38 7.53
CA GLY A 207 11.46 7.51 6.64
C GLY A 207 12.80 7.39 7.38
N ASP A 208 12.91 7.99 8.57
CA ASP A 208 14.12 7.91 9.39
C ASP A 208 14.38 6.48 9.87
N ILE A 209 13.33 5.76 10.30
CA ILE A 209 13.44 4.36 10.70
C ILE A 209 13.91 3.49 9.53
N ILE A 210 13.27 3.60 8.37
CA ILE A 210 13.65 2.80 7.19
C ILE A 210 15.06 3.14 6.74
N SER A 211 15.45 4.41 6.78
CA SER A 211 16.80 4.84 6.40
C SER A 211 17.85 4.25 7.33
N LYS A 212 17.65 4.35 8.65
CA LYS A 212 18.59 3.84 9.66
C LYS A 212 18.60 2.32 9.71
N ALA A 213 17.43 1.68 9.79
CA ALA A 213 17.32 0.24 9.99
C ALA A 213 17.73 -0.58 8.75
N CYS A 214 17.49 -0.05 7.56
CA CYS A 214 17.72 -0.79 6.32
C CYS A 214 18.99 -0.35 5.57
N PHE A 215 19.45 0.88 5.78
CA PHE A 215 20.55 1.45 4.99
C PHE A 215 21.63 2.11 5.83
N GLY A 216 21.53 2.06 7.18
CA GLY A 216 22.51 2.63 8.10
C GLY A 216 22.67 4.17 8.03
N ASN A 217 21.75 4.87 7.34
CA ASN A 217 21.79 6.33 7.14
C ASN A 217 20.54 6.99 7.74
N SER A 218 20.69 8.22 8.23
CA SER A 218 19.55 9.03 8.69
C SER A 218 18.66 9.48 7.51
N TYR A 219 17.40 9.80 7.80
CA TYR A 219 16.46 10.36 6.81
C TYR A 219 17.03 11.58 6.09
N SER A 220 17.73 12.48 6.82
CA SER A 220 18.33 13.68 6.23
C SER A 220 19.35 13.38 5.12
N LYS A 221 20.09 12.26 5.24
CA LYS A 221 21.01 11.81 4.17
C LYS A 221 20.28 11.13 3.01
N GLY A 222 19.13 10.48 3.30
CA GLY A 222 18.28 9.80 2.30
C GLY A 222 17.13 10.66 1.76
N GLN A 223 16.97 11.90 2.24
CA GLN A 223 15.81 12.75 1.94
C GLN A 223 15.58 12.95 0.44
N ASP A 224 16.64 13.11 -0.33
CA ASP A 224 16.53 13.26 -1.79
C ASP A 224 15.89 12.05 -2.45
N ILE A 225 16.15 10.84 -1.95
CA ILE A 225 15.54 9.60 -2.46
C ILE A 225 14.02 9.64 -2.21
N PHE A 226 13.58 10.00 -0.99
CA PHE A 226 12.16 10.07 -0.65
C PHE A 226 11.43 11.16 -1.43
N LEU A 227 12.01 12.33 -1.60
CA LEU A 227 11.45 13.42 -2.41
C LEU A 227 11.27 12.98 -3.88
N LYS A 228 12.26 12.28 -4.45
CA LYS A 228 12.18 11.74 -5.80
C LYS A 228 11.12 10.64 -5.91
N PHE A 229 10.97 9.78 -4.90
CA PHE A 229 9.89 8.79 -4.87
C PHE A 229 8.51 9.46 -4.87
N GLY A 230 8.28 10.47 -4.02
CA GLY A 230 7.01 11.21 -4.00
C GLY A 230 6.68 11.87 -5.34
N ALA A 231 7.68 12.52 -5.97
CA ALA A 231 7.51 13.11 -7.31
C ALA A 231 7.21 12.06 -8.38
N LEU A 232 7.88 10.89 -8.32
CA LEU A 232 7.65 9.79 -9.26
C LEU A 232 6.25 9.20 -9.07
N GLU A 233 5.83 9.00 -7.82
CA GLU A 233 4.50 8.48 -7.47
C GLU A 233 3.39 9.41 -7.95
N GLU A 234 3.53 10.72 -7.74
CA GLU A 234 2.59 11.71 -8.24
C GLU A 234 2.42 11.65 -9.76
N LEU A 235 3.54 11.61 -10.51
CA LEU A 235 3.49 11.49 -11.97
C LEU A 235 2.85 10.18 -12.43
N MET A 236 3.15 9.08 -11.74
CA MET A 236 2.62 7.77 -12.09
C MET A 236 1.14 7.61 -11.70
N SER A 237 0.70 8.20 -10.60
CA SER A 237 -0.72 8.18 -10.19
C SER A 237 -1.63 8.81 -11.23
N LYS A 238 -1.17 9.87 -11.90
CA LYS A 238 -1.87 10.53 -13.02
C LYS A 238 -2.04 9.61 -14.24
N LYS A 239 -1.20 8.57 -14.36
CA LYS A 239 -1.22 7.58 -15.46
C LYS A 239 -1.98 6.29 -15.16
N THR A 240 -2.46 6.09 -13.94
CA THR A 240 -3.10 4.82 -13.51
C THR A 240 -4.23 4.39 -14.45
N LEU A 241 -4.96 5.32 -15.06
CA LEU A 241 -6.03 5.03 -15.99
C LEU A 241 -5.57 4.76 -17.44
N SER A 242 -4.27 4.72 -17.71
CA SER A 242 -3.71 4.30 -19.01
C SER A 242 -3.15 2.88 -18.99
N VAL A 243 -3.26 2.20 -17.86
CA VAL A 243 -2.85 0.79 -17.68
C VAL A 243 -3.60 -0.10 -18.69
N GLY A 244 -2.88 -1.00 -19.32
CA GLY A 244 -3.45 -1.93 -20.30
C GLY A 244 -3.58 -1.41 -21.73
N ILE A 245 -3.25 -0.14 -22.01
CA ILE A 245 -3.17 0.39 -23.38
C ILE A 245 -1.77 0.10 -23.95
N PRO A 246 -1.65 -0.73 -24.99
CA PRO A 246 -0.35 -1.13 -25.51
C PRO A 246 0.46 0.04 -26.05
N GLY A 247 1.77 0.05 -25.80
CA GLY A 247 2.72 0.99 -26.40
C GLY A 247 2.78 2.38 -25.76
N LEU A 248 1.75 2.81 -25.04
CA LEU A 248 1.64 4.19 -24.52
C LEU A 248 2.81 4.57 -23.58
N ARG A 249 3.34 3.63 -22.83
CA ARG A 249 4.47 3.85 -21.90
C ARG A 249 5.81 4.14 -22.59
N TYR A 250 5.97 3.73 -23.86
CA TYR A 250 7.20 3.94 -24.64
C TYR A 250 7.20 5.25 -25.42
N LEU A 251 6.04 5.92 -25.53
CA LEU A 251 5.95 7.18 -26.22
C LEU A 251 6.71 8.27 -25.43
N PRO A 252 7.58 9.07 -26.07
CA PRO A 252 8.37 10.10 -25.41
C PRO A 252 7.53 11.36 -25.09
N THR A 253 6.41 11.17 -24.41
CA THR A 253 5.58 12.29 -23.90
C THR A 253 6.34 13.04 -22.81
N LYS A 254 5.94 14.31 -22.53
CA LYS A 254 6.54 15.12 -21.47
C LYS A 254 6.55 14.34 -20.14
N THR A 255 5.43 13.73 -19.75
CA THR A 255 5.31 12.94 -18.52
C THR A 255 6.21 11.71 -18.53
N ASN A 256 6.31 10.97 -19.64
CA ASN A 256 7.17 9.80 -19.70
C ASN A 256 8.66 10.17 -19.59
N ARG A 257 9.08 11.25 -20.23
CA ARG A 257 10.46 11.75 -20.10
C ARG A 257 10.79 12.14 -18.67
N GLN A 258 9.87 12.80 -17.96
CA GLN A 258 10.03 13.14 -16.55
C GLN A 258 10.14 11.87 -15.67
N ILE A 259 9.28 10.88 -15.90
CA ILE A 259 9.34 9.58 -15.18
C ILE A 259 10.70 8.92 -15.40
N TRP A 260 11.17 8.83 -16.64
CA TRP A 260 12.47 8.20 -16.94
C TRP A 260 13.64 8.96 -16.31
N ALA A 261 13.61 10.30 -16.32
CA ALA A 261 14.65 11.12 -15.69
C ALA A 261 14.71 10.87 -14.17
N ILE A 262 13.57 10.94 -13.49
CA ILE A 262 13.50 10.71 -12.03
C ILE A 262 13.89 9.27 -11.68
N GLU A 263 13.51 8.28 -12.49
CA GLU A 263 13.93 6.89 -12.30
C GLU A 263 15.45 6.74 -12.33
N GLN A 264 16.13 7.39 -13.30
CA GLN A 264 17.59 7.37 -13.40
C GLN A 264 18.26 8.09 -12.21
N GLU A 265 17.68 9.20 -11.75
CA GLU A 265 18.17 9.89 -10.56
C GLU A 265 18.05 9.03 -9.29
N ILE A 266 16.90 8.37 -9.07
CA ILE A 266 16.73 7.43 -7.95
C ILE A 266 17.74 6.29 -8.03
N ARG A 267 17.93 5.70 -9.24
CA ARG A 267 18.94 4.65 -9.45
C ARG A 267 20.34 5.13 -9.06
N ALA A 268 20.72 6.31 -9.52
CA ALA A 268 22.03 6.90 -9.21
C ALA A 268 22.22 7.15 -7.72
N LEU A 269 21.20 7.68 -7.04
CA LEU A 269 21.24 7.92 -5.60
C LEU A 269 21.37 6.60 -4.80
N ILE A 270 20.61 5.57 -5.14
CA ILE A 270 20.71 4.26 -4.48
C ILE A 270 22.10 3.64 -4.72
N LEU A 271 22.62 3.67 -5.94
CA LEU A 271 23.96 3.13 -6.24
C LEU A 271 25.08 3.93 -5.54
N LYS A 272 24.88 5.23 -5.31
CA LYS A 272 25.80 6.02 -4.49
C LYS A 272 25.84 5.52 -3.05
N VAL A 273 24.69 5.29 -2.42
CA VAL A 273 24.61 4.68 -1.08
C VAL A 273 25.26 3.32 -1.02
N VAL A 274 25.02 2.47 -2.05
CA VAL A 274 25.65 1.15 -2.17
C VAL A 274 27.19 1.26 -2.22
N LYS A 275 27.71 2.18 -3.02
CA LYS A 275 29.15 2.40 -3.16
C LYS A 275 29.79 2.95 -1.89
N GLU A 276 29.11 3.87 -1.22
CA GLU A 276 29.55 4.40 0.09
C GLU A 276 29.64 3.25 1.12
N ARG A 277 28.62 2.35 1.16
CA ARG A 277 28.61 1.18 2.02
C ARG A 277 29.77 0.21 1.71
N GLN A 278 30.03 -0.08 0.44
CA GLN A 278 31.12 -0.97 0.04
C GLN A 278 32.49 -0.43 0.45
N ASN A 279 32.67 0.89 0.49
CA ASN A 279 33.90 1.55 0.93
C ASN A 279 34.01 1.66 2.45
N ALA A 280 32.89 1.81 3.17
CA ALA A 280 32.86 1.95 4.64
C ALA A 280 33.04 0.61 5.39
N GLY A 281 32.85 -0.51 4.71
CA GLY A 281 32.98 -1.86 5.29
C GLY A 281 31.64 -2.50 5.67
N TYR A 282 31.73 -3.62 6.42
CA TYR A 282 30.59 -4.44 6.80
C TYR A 282 29.75 -3.74 7.88
N GLU A 283 28.43 -3.69 7.67
CA GLU A 283 27.43 -3.32 8.69
C GLU A 283 26.30 -4.37 8.70
N LYS A 284 25.73 -4.59 9.89
CA LYS A 284 24.67 -5.60 10.04
C LYS A 284 23.29 -4.97 9.81
N ASP A 285 22.98 -4.68 8.54
CA ASP A 285 21.68 -4.14 8.13
C ASP A 285 21.15 -4.84 6.88
N LEU A 286 19.94 -4.45 6.45
CA LEU A 286 19.29 -5.06 5.30
C LEU A 286 20.03 -4.81 3.98
N LEU A 287 20.71 -3.66 3.82
CA LEU A 287 21.49 -3.37 2.61
C LEU A 287 22.66 -4.36 2.46
N GLN A 288 23.35 -4.69 3.56
CA GLN A 288 24.43 -5.68 3.55
C GLN A 288 23.91 -7.05 3.10
N ILE A 289 22.77 -7.48 3.64
CA ILE A 289 22.14 -8.76 3.28
C ILE A 289 21.73 -8.79 1.80
N LEU A 290 21.25 -7.66 1.26
CA LEU A 290 20.94 -7.53 -0.17
C LEU A 290 22.21 -7.63 -1.04
N LEU A 291 23.32 -7.00 -0.61
CA LEU A 291 24.62 -7.08 -1.29
C LEU A 291 25.15 -8.52 -1.36
N GLU A 292 25.10 -9.24 -0.25
CA GLU A 292 25.54 -10.64 -0.18
C GLU A 292 24.61 -11.56 -0.99
N GLY A 293 23.31 -11.36 -0.86
CA GLY A 293 22.31 -12.11 -1.62
C GLY A 293 22.40 -11.88 -3.13
N ALA A 294 22.74 -10.67 -3.56
CA ALA A 294 22.96 -10.34 -4.96
C ALA A 294 24.23 -11.04 -5.50
N LYS A 295 25.36 -10.93 -4.81
CA LYS A 295 26.62 -11.56 -5.19
C LYS A 295 26.51 -13.07 -5.29
N SER A 296 25.78 -13.72 -4.37
CA SER A 296 25.56 -15.17 -4.42
C SER A 296 24.59 -15.63 -5.52
N SER A 297 23.85 -14.71 -6.13
CA SER A 297 22.74 -15.03 -7.03
C SER A 297 22.98 -14.66 -8.48
N TYR A 298 23.83 -13.67 -8.73
CA TYR A 298 24.07 -13.09 -10.05
C TYR A 298 25.56 -13.00 -10.37
N VAL A 299 25.88 -13.17 -11.63
CA VAL A 299 27.27 -13.20 -12.10
C VAL A 299 27.72 -11.84 -12.66
N THR A 300 26.79 -11.09 -13.28
CA THR A 300 27.13 -9.81 -13.90
C THR A 300 26.87 -8.63 -12.96
N SER A 301 27.74 -7.61 -13.03
CA SER A 301 27.60 -6.38 -12.25
C SER A 301 26.23 -5.71 -12.46
N ASP A 302 25.77 -5.62 -13.70
CA ASP A 302 24.49 -4.99 -14.04
C ASP A 302 23.31 -5.73 -13.41
N ALA A 303 23.33 -7.06 -13.35
CA ALA A 303 22.26 -7.84 -12.71
C ALA A 303 22.30 -7.70 -11.19
N ILE A 304 23.49 -7.59 -10.59
CA ILE A 304 23.69 -7.31 -9.17
C ILE A 304 23.10 -5.92 -8.83
N ASP A 305 23.50 -4.90 -9.56
CA ASP A 305 23.03 -3.52 -9.36
C ASP A 305 21.51 -3.41 -9.54
N GLN A 306 20.95 -4.07 -10.56
CA GLN A 306 19.51 -4.09 -10.79
C GLN A 306 18.75 -4.74 -9.65
N PHE A 307 19.23 -5.90 -9.15
CA PHE A 307 18.63 -6.57 -8.01
C PHE A 307 18.63 -5.69 -6.77
N ILE A 308 19.75 -5.03 -6.46
CA ILE A 308 19.88 -4.17 -5.28
C ILE A 308 18.97 -2.96 -5.41
N VAL A 309 19.04 -2.24 -6.54
CA VAL A 309 18.23 -1.03 -6.77
C VAL A 309 16.74 -1.33 -6.70
N ASP A 310 16.27 -2.40 -7.33
CA ASP A 310 14.84 -2.73 -7.35
C ASP A 310 14.32 -3.13 -5.95
N ASN A 311 15.12 -3.86 -5.17
CA ASN A 311 14.71 -4.21 -3.81
C ASN A 311 14.82 -3.01 -2.86
N CYS A 312 15.83 -2.15 -2.98
CA CYS A 312 15.89 -0.88 -2.25
C CYS A 312 14.69 0.01 -2.54
N LYS A 313 14.31 0.19 -3.84
CA LYS A 313 13.08 0.90 -4.22
C LYS A 313 11.86 0.35 -3.48
N ASN A 314 11.71 -0.99 -3.43
CA ASN A 314 10.58 -1.63 -2.78
C ASN A 314 10.55 -1.41 -1.27
N ILE A 315 11.70 -1.48 -0.60
CA ILE A 315 11.82 -1.27 0.85
C ILE A 315 11.51 0.19 1.20
N TYR A 316 12.14 1.14 0.48
CA TYR A 316 11.89 2.57 0.68
C TYR A 316 10.40 2.90 0.56
N LEU A 317 9.77 2.48 -0.54
CA LEU A 317 8.36 2.79 -0.79
C LEU A 317 7.44 2.12 0.24
N ALA A 318 7.62 0.81 0.48
CA ALA A 318 6.72 0.06 1.34
C ALA A 318 6.81 0.48 2.81
N GLY A 319 8.01 0.73 3.32
CA GLY A 319 8.21 1.08 4.73
C GLY A 319 7.90 2.53 5.05
N PHE A 320 8.12 3.43 4.11
CA PHE A 320 7.92 4.87 4.29
C PHE A 320 6.44 5.28 4.27
N GLU A 321 5.73 4.97 3.19
CA GLU A 321 4.38 5.49 2.96
C GLU A 321 3.32 4.81 3.83
N THR A 322 3.41 3.49 4.01
CA THR A 322 2.33 2.72 4.66
C THR A 322 2.26 2.95 6.16
N SER A 323 3.40 3.01 6.86
CA SER A 323 3.47 3.34 8.29
C SER A 323 3.01 4.79 8.54
N ALA A 324 3.47 5.74 7.72
CA ALA A 324 3.11 7.15 7.84
C ALA A 324 1.60 7.39 7.71
N VAL A 325 0.99 6.79 6.69
CA VAL A 325 -0.46 6.97 6.48
C VAL A 325 -1.28 6.26 7.54
N SER A 326 -0.85 5.08 8.02
CA SER A 326 -1.51 4.38 9.13
C SER A 326 -1.48 5.20 10.42
N ALA A 327 -0.33 5.81 10.74
CA ALA A 327 -0.20 6.71 11.88
C ALA A 327 -1.09 7.95 11.75
N SER A 328 -1.16 8.55 10.55
CA SER A 328 -2.02 9.70 10.28
C SER A 328 -3.50 9.39 10.49
N TRP A 329 -3.98 8.24 9.99
CA TRP A 329 -5.37 7.80 10.20
C TRP A 329 -5.64 7.44 11.66
N CYS A 330 -4.67 6.85 12.36
CA CYS A 330 -4.79 6.55 13.79
C CYS A 330 -4.96 7.83 14.62
N LEU A 331 -4.13 8.86 14.35
CA LEU A 331 -4.25 10.17 14.99
C LEU A 331 -5.59 10.84 14.69
N MET A 332 -6.07 10.79 13.45
CA MET A 332 -7.38 11.33 13.07
C MET A 332 -8.53 10.66 13.87
N LEU A 333 -8.51 9.33 13.94
CA LEU A 333 -9.54 8.57 14.68
C LEU A 333 -9.46 8.86 16.18
N LEU A 334 -8.27 8.93 16.75
CA LEU A 334 -8.09 9.27 18.16
C LEU A 334 -8.46 10.73 18.45
N ALA A 335 -8.16 11.67 17.55
CA ALA A 335 -8.57 13.07 17.69
C ALA A 335 -10.09 13.26 17.67
N SER A 336 -10.81 12.36 16.98
CA SER A 336 -12.27 12.34 16.94
C SER A 336 -12.92 11.58 18.10
N ASN A 337 -12.14 10.83 18.89
CA ASN A 337 -12.62 9.96 19.95
C ASN A 337 -11.79 10.16 21.23
N PRO A 338 -12.01 11.26 21.97
CA PRO A 338 -11.20 11.64 23.14
C PRO A 338 -11.26 10.62 24.30
N GLU A 339 -12.35 9.88 24.43
CA GLU A 339 -12.47 8.79 25.40
C GLU A 339 -11.43 7.66 25.15
N TRP A 340 -11.12 7.39 23.88
CA TRP A 340 -10.07 6.43 23.54
C TRP A 340 -8.68 6.97 23.84
N GLN A 341 -8.42 8.26 23.66
CA GLN A 341 -7.15 8.86 24.09
C GLN A 341 -6.93 8.66 25.59
N THR A 342 -7.98 8.92 26.40
CA THR A 342 -7.92 8.75 27.86
C THR A 342 -7.65 7.29 28.25
N ARG A 343 -8.38 6.34 27.65
CA ARG A 343 -8.18 4.90 27.90
C ARG A 343 -6.75 4.44 27.55
N LEU A 344 -6.27 4.85 26.39
CA LEU A 344 -4.92 4.46 25.94
C LEU A 344 -3.84 5.12 26.80
N ARG A 345 -4.02 6.36 27.23
CA ARG A 345 -3.09 7.05 28.13
C ARG A 345 -2.98 6.30 29.46
N ASN A 346 -4.12 5.88 30.04
CA ASN A 346 -4.12 5.08 31.25
C ASN A 346 -3.42 3.72 31.05
N GLU A 347 -3.65 3.04 29.91
CA GLU A 347 -2.94 1.80 29.59
C GLU A 347 -1.44 2.00 29.46
N VAL A 348 -1.01 3.08 28.81
CA VAL A 348 0.41 3.40 28.65
C VAL A 348 1.05 3.70 30.00
N GLU A 349 0.39 4.50 30.85
CA GLU A 349 0.88 4.83 32.19
C GLU A 349 0.99 3.57 33.07
N GLU A 350 -0.03 2.71 33.08
CA GLU A 350 -0.03 1.45 33.82
C GLU A 350 1.11 0.51 33.38
N VAL A 351 1.31 0.37 32.06
CA VAL A 351 2.31 -0.55 31.52
C VAL A 351 3.71 0.01 31.62
N CYS A 352 3.92 1.29 31.35
CA CYS A 352 5.24 1.91 31.24
C CYS A 352 5.74 2.53 32.53
N GLN A 353 4.86 3.02 33.40
CA GLN A 353 5.21 3.66 34.68
C GLN A 353 6.28 4.76 34.49
N GLY A 354 6.04 5.66 33.52
CA GLY A 354 6.93 6.76 33.16
C GLY A 354 8.18 6.36 32.36
N ARG A 355 8.39 5.08 32.05
CA ARG A 355 9.51 4.61 31.23
C ARG A 355 9.19 4.62 29.73
N ILE A 356 10.20 4.72 28.90
CA ILE A 356 10.05 4.53 27.45
C ILE A 356 9.68 3.06 27.17
N PRO A 357 8.63 2.80 26.37
CA PRO A 357 8.19 1.42 26.11
C PRO A 357 9.24 0.57 25.41
N ASP A 358 9.49 -0.63 25.93
CA ASP A 358 10.21 -1.70 25.25
C ASP A 358 9.22 -2.63 24.49
N THR A 359 9.76 -3.60 23.78
CA THR A 359 8.93 -4.55 22.99
C THR A 359 7.99 -5.39 23.84
N ASP A 360 8.35 -5.72 25.08
CA ASP A 360 7.51 -6.51 25.97
C ASP A 360 6.38 -5.67 26.57
N MET A 361 6.65 -4.39 26.86
CA MET A 361 5.65 -3.41 27.22
C MET A 361 4.66 -3.17 26.06
N LEU A 362 5.16 -2.95 24.84
CA LEU A 362 4.31 -2.78 23.65
C LEU A 362 3.41 -4.00 23.38
N ARG A 363 3.86 -5.20 23.73
CA ARG A 363 3.05 -6.43 23.62
C ARG A 363 1.92 -6.46 24.64
N LYS A 364 2.10 -5.89 25.85
CA LYS A 364 1.09 -5.81 26.90
C LYS A 364 -0.01 -4.78 26.60
N MET A 365 0.25 -3.79 25.76
CA MET A 365 -0.73 -2.73 25.37
C MET A 365 -1.81 -3.31 24.46
N LYS A 366 -2.84 -3.89 25.04
CA LYS A 366 -3.94 -4.58 24.33
C LYS A 366 -4.91 -3.59 23.70
N GLN A 367 -5.26 -2.52 24.42
CA GLN A 367 -6.20 -1.50 23.93
C GLN A 367 -5.58 -0.72 22.77
N LEU A 368 -4.31 -0.34 22.87
CA LEU A 368 -3.58 0.28 21.77
C LEU A 368 -3.52 -0.64 20.53
N ASN A 369 -3.33 -1.94 20.73
CA ASN A 369 -3.39 -2.90 19.65
C ASN A 369 -4.78 -2.95 18.97
N MET A 370 -5.86 -2.91 19.75
CA MET A 370 -7.23 -2.87 19.22
C MET A 370 -7.49 -1.61 18.40
N VAL A 371 -7.01 -0.45 18.87
CA VAL A 371 -7.11 0.83 18.14
C VAL A 371 -6.38 0.78 16.80
N ILE A 372 -5.13 0.27 16.77
CA ILE A 372 -4.37 0.14 15.53
C ILE A 372 -5.05 -0.84 14.57
N GLN A 373 -5.57 -1.97 15.07
CA GLN A 373 -6.29 -2.93 14.23
C GLN A 373 -7.57 -2.33 13.65
N GLU A 374 -8.34 -1.56 14.42
CA GLU A 374 -9.55 -0.89 13.95
C GLU A 374 -9.22 0.23 12.95
N THR A 375 -8.13 0.96 13.17
CA THR A 375 -7.62 1.93 12.20
C THR A 375 -7.32 1.27 10.86
N MET A 376 -6.58 0.16 10.86
CA MET A 376 -6.26 -0.57 9.63
C MET A 376 -7.47 -1.28 9.01
N ARG A 377 -8.53 -1.53 9.79
CA ARG A 377 -9.78 -2.02 9.26
C ARG A 377 -10.50 -0.93 8.46
N LEU A 378 -10.66 0.24 9.04
CA LEU A 378 -11.37 1.36 8.42
C LEU A 378 -10.56 2.01 7.29
N TYR A 379 -9.26 2.15 7.48
CA TYR A 379 -8.31 2.78 6.53
C TYR A 379 -7.12 1.87 6.22
N PRO A 380 -7.35 0.73 5.53
CA PRO A 380 -6.23 -0.13 5.14
C PRO A 380 -5.34 0.61 4.14
N PRO A 381 -4.02 0.73 4.39
CA PRO A 381 -3.12 1.41 3.44
C PRO A 381 -3.22 0.82 2.02
N ALA A 382 -3.24 -0.52 1.92
CA ALA A 382 -3.44 -1.23 0.66
C ALA A 382 -4.92 -1.63 0.49
N PRO A 383 -5.76 -0.84 -0.23
CA PRO A 383 -7.18 -1.10 -0.34
C PRO A 383 -7.54 -2.32 -1.21
N THR A 384 -6.58 -2.77 -2.02
CA THR A 384 -6.77 -3.85 -2.99
C THR A 384 -5.55 -4.75 -3.01
N LEU A 385 -5.76 -6.04 -2.93
CA LEU A 385 -4.72 -7.04 -3.16
C LEU A 385 -4.87 -7.64 -4.56
N SER A 386 -3.90 -7.34 -5.42
CA SER A 386 -3.91 -7.79 -6.81
C SER A 386 -3.09 -9.06 -6.98
N ARG A 387 -3.64 -10.02 -7.73
CA ARG A 387 -2.98 -11.25 -8.18
C ARG A 387 -3.26 -11.46 -9.68
N GLU A 388 -2.45 -12.29 -10.32
CA GLU A 388 -2.67 -12.75 -11.70
C GLU A 388 -2.59 -14.27 -11.75
N ALA A 389 -3.52 -14.90 -12.45
CA ALA A 389 -3.42 -16.30 -12.82
C ALA A 389 -2.32 -16.44 -13.90
N LEU A 390 -1.14 -16.93 -13.53
CA LEU A 390 0.00 -17.08 -14.44
C LEU A 390 -0.17 -18.30 -15.38
N THR A 391 -1.05 -19.21 -15.00
CA THR A 391 -1.52 -20.37 -15.79
C THR A 391 -3.03 -20.46 -15.69
N ASP A 392 -3.66 -21.32 -16.47
CA ASP A 392 -5.06 -21.68 -16.25
C ASP A 392 -5.16 -22.40 -14.89
N MET A 393 -6.04 -21.91 -14.01
CA MET A 393 -6.15 -22.44 -12.65
C MET A 393 -7.61 -22.50 -12.20
N LYS A 394 -7.85 -23.20 -11.08
CA LYS A 394 -9.14 -23.25 -10.40
C LYS A 394 -9.06 -22.56 -9.05
N ILE A 395 -10.04 -21.70 -8.74
CA ILE A 395 -10.19 -21.03 -7.45
C ILE A 395 -11.61 -21.27 -6.96
N GLY A 396 -11.75 -22.04 -5.88
CA GLY A 396 -13.04 -22.59 -5.52
C GLY A 396 -13.59 -23.42 -6.69
N ASP A 397 -14.82 -23.15 -7.11
CA ASP A 397 -15.46 -23.83 -8.24
C ASP A 397 -15.21 -23.15 -9.59
N PHE A 398 -14.56 -21.99 -9.61
CA PHE A 398 -14.37 -21.19 -10.81
C PHE A 398 -13.06 -21.53 -11.52
N ARG A 399 -13.14 -21.71 -12.84
CA ARG A 399 -11.98 -21.77 -13.73
C ARG A 399 -11.55 -20.34 -14.06
N VAL A 400 -10.34 -19.98 -13.66
CA VAL A 400 -9.73 -18.69 -13.93
C VAL A 400 -8.67 -18.86 -15.02
N PRO A 401 -8.91 -18.33 -16.24
CA PRO A 401 -7.96 -18.44 -17.34
C PRO A 401 -6.67 -17.66 -17.06
N LYS A 402 -5.57 -18.12 -17.64
CA LYS A 402 -4.28 -17.42 -17.65
C LYS A 402 -4.42 -15.96 -18.07
N GLY A 403 -3.77 -15.07 -17.32
CA GLY A 403 -3.73 -13.62 -17.57
C GLY A 403 -4.90 -12.85 -16.95
N VAL A 404 -5.85 -13.52 -16.29
CA VAL A 404 -6.89 -12.85 -15.51
C VAL A 404 -6.28 -12.29 -14.24
N ASN A 405 -6.52 -10.99 -14.03
CA ASN A 405 -6.11 -10.31 -12.80
C ASN A 405 -7.23 -10.41 -11.76
N ILE A 406 -6.91 -10.78 -10.54
CA ILE A 406 -7.84 -10.93 -9.43
C ILE A 406 -7.61 -9.78 -8.47
N TRP A 407 -8.64 -8.96 -8.26
CA TRP A 407 -8.62 -7.89 -7.29
C TRP A 407 -9.47 -8.26 -6.08
N THR A 408 -8.80 -8.62 -4.97
CA THR A 408 -9.46 -8.80 -3.67
C THR A 408 -9.58 -7.42 -3.01
N MET A 409 -10.83 -6.99 -2.80
CA MET A 409 -11.13 -5.64 -2.32
C MET A 409 -11.09 -5.57 -0.80
N VAL A 410 -9.92 -5.30 -0.25
CA VAL A 410 -9.67 -5.20 1.20
C VAL A 410 -10.59 -4.15 1.84
N ALA A 411 -10.63 -2.95 1.27
CA ALA A 411 -11.45 -1.86 1.82
C ALA A 411 -12.95 -2.19 1.85
N THR A 412 -13.48 -2.88 0.83
CA THR A 412 -14.87 -3.35 0.83
C THR A 412 -15.10 -4.44 1.87
N LEU A 413 -14.20 -5.45 1.93
CA LEU A 413 -14.31 -6.54 2.90
C LEU A 413 -14.23 -6.05 4.35
N HIS A 414 -13.43 -5.04 4.61
CA HIS A 414 -13.24 -4.46 5.94
C HIS A 414 -14.42 -3.59 6.41
N THR A 415 -15.29 -3.18 5.50
CA THR A 415 -16.46 -2.32 5.80
C THR A 415 -17.81 -2.98 5.47
N ASP A 416 -17.81 -4.26 5.09
CA ASP A 416 -19.03 -5.00 4.76
C ASP A 416 -19.83 -5.35 6.02
N THR A 417 -21.07 -4.86 6.08
CA THR A 417 -21.98 -5.12 7.20
C THR A 417 -22.33 -6.59 7.38
N ALA A 418 -22.30 -7.39 6.32
CA ALA A 418 -22.51 -8.83 6.41
C ALA A 418 -21.39 -9.53 7.19
N ILE A 419 -20.17 -8.99 7.14
CA ILE A 419 -18.98 -9.51 7.82
C ILE A 419 -18.85 -8.93 9.23
N TRP A 420 -18.99 -7.60 9.39
CA TRP A 420 -18.65 -6.85 10.60
C TRP A 420 -19.84 -6.44 11.44
N GLY A 421 -21.07 -6.66 10.97
CA GLY A 421 -22.30 -6.22 11.64
C GLY A 421 -22.78 -4.84 11.20
N PRO A 422 -23.92 -4.37 11.75
CA PRO A 422 -24.54 -3.10 11.33
C PRO A 422 -23.67 -1.88 11.62
N ASP A 423 -22.79 -1.97 12.61
CA ASP A 423 -21.84 -0.94 13.04
C ASP A 423 -20.47 -1.03 12.31
N ALA A 424 -20.43 -1.69 11.14
CA ALA A 424 -19.21 -1.89 10.36
C ALA A 424 -18.47 -0.59 9.98
N LEU A 425 -19.17 0.54 9.92
CA LEU A 425 -18.61 1.85 9.60
C LEU A 425 -18.20 2.66 10.83
N GLU A 426 -18.48 2.18 12.04
CA GLU A 426 -18.14 2.87 13.28
C GLU A 426 -16.72 2.53 13.72
N PHE A 427 -16.03 3.51 14.33
CA PHE A 427 -14.77 3.29 15.02
C PHE A 427 -15.01 2.63 16.37
N LYS A 428 -14.84 1.33 16.44
CA LYS A 428 -15.15 0.51 17.61
C LYS A 428 -14.05 -0.49 17.90
N PRO A 429 -12.92 -0.06 18.49
CA PRO A 429 -11.77 -0.92 18.76
C PRO A 429 -12.09 -2.17 19.59
N GLN A 430 -13.13 -2.12 20.44
CA GLN A 430 -13.60 -3.26 21.24
C GLN A 430 -13.95 -4.50 20.40
N ARG A 431 -14.19 -4.37 19.09
CA ARG A 431 -14.35 -5.52 18.18
C ARG A 431 -13.21 -6.52 18.33
N PHE A 432 -12.02 -5.99 18.53
CA PHE A 432 -10.80 -6.81 18.60
C PHE A 432 -10.46 -7.30 20.01
N GLU A 433 -11.31 -7.11 21.01
CA GLU A 433 -11.07 -7.55 22.39
C GLU A 433 -10.81 -9.06 22.49
N LYS A 434 -11.53 -9.87 21.69
CA LYS A 434 -11.34 -11.33 21.57
C LYS A 434 -10.48 -11.72 20.37
N GLY A 435 -9.63 -10.78 19.89
CA GLY A 435 -8.81 -10.95 18.71
C GLY A 435 -9.59 -10.94 17.38
N ILE A 436 -8.90 -11.19 16.28
CA ILE A 436 -9.48 -11.15 14.93
C ILE A 436 -10.63 -12.16 14.78
N ALA A 437 -10.49 -13.35 15.37
CA ALA A 437 -11.50 -14.40 15.28
C ALA A 437 -12.82 -14.00 15.94
N GLY A 438 -12.78 -13.17 16.98
CA GLY A 438 -13.98 -12.65 17.66
C GLY A 438 -14.52 -11.35 17.05
N ALA A 439 -13.75 -10.68 16.22
CA ALA A 439 -14.09 -9.35 15.71
C ALA A 439 -15.09 -9.37 14.56
N CYS A 440 -15.15 -10.44 13.76
CA CYS A 440 -16.01 -10.55 12.60
C CYS A 440 -16.40 -12.00 12.25
N LYS A 441 -17.44 -12.15 11.44
CA LYS A 441 -17.94 -13.46 11.00
C LYS A 441 -16.97 -14.21 10.06
N SER A 442 -16.06 -13.52 9.40
CA SER A 442 -15.09 -14.08 8.45
C SER A 442 -13.69 -13.56 8.73
N PRO A 443 -12.92 -14.18 9.63
CA PRO A 443 -11.56 -13.71 10.00
C PRO A 443 -10.60 -13.61 8.81
N SER A 444 -10.76 -14.46 7.79
CA SER A 444 -9.98 -14.40 6.56
C SER A 444 -10.23 -13.14 5.72
N SER A 445 -11.30 -12.41 6.01
CA SER A 445 -11.61 -11.13 5.35
C SER A 445 -10.90 -9.94 6.00
N TYR A 446 -10.27 -10.09 7.17
CA TYR A 446 -9.42 -9.08 7.78
C TYR A 446 -7.97 -9.29 7.37
N MET A 447 -7.47 -8.48 6.44
CA MET A 447 -6.18 -8.68 5.80
C MET A 447 -5.38 -7.39 5.54
N PRO A 448 -5.17 -6.53 6.54
CA PRO A 448 -4.46 -5.26 6.34
C PRO A 448 -3.01 -5.45 5.88
N PHE A 449 -2.40 -6.58 6.22
CA PHE A 449 -1.05 -6.99 5.81
C PHE A 449 -1.03 -8.02 4.66
N GLY A 450 -2.17 -8.23 4.00
CA GLY A 450 -2.29 -9.27 2.99
C GLY A 450 -2.43 -10.68 3.59
N PHE A 451 -2.17 -11.70 2.78
CA PHE A 451 -2.37 -13.10 3.18
C PHE A 451 -1.41 -14.07 2.50
N GLY A 452 -1.33 -15.29 3.07
CA GLY A 452 -0.61 -16.43 2.52
C GLY A 452 0.88 -16.20 2.37
N GLN A 453 1.49 -16.81 1.38
CA GLN A 453 2.94 -16.72 1.15
C GLN A 453 3.45 -15.30 0.90
N ARG A 454 2.58 -14.40 0.45
CA ARG A 454 2.88 -13.00 0.14
C ARG A 454 2.38 -12.02 1.20
N VAL A 455 2.18 -12.50 2.43
CA VAL A 455 1.91 -11.64 3.59
C VAL A 455 3.03 -10.61 3.75
N CYS A 456 2.72 -9.43 4.24
CA CYS A 456 3.68 -8.34 4.43
C CYS A 456 4.91 -8.81 5.22
N VAL A 457 6.09 -8.57 4.68
CA VAL A 457 7.36 -8.93 5.37
C VAL A 457 7.64 -7.98 6.53
N GLY A 458 7.21 -6.71 6.42
CA GLY A 458 7.42 -5.66 7.42
C GLY A 458 6.32 -5.54 8.48
N GLN A 459 5.37 -6.49 8.59
CA GLN A 459 4.24 -6.35 9.51
C GLN A 459 4.66 -6.17 10.98
N HIS A 460 5.72 -6.85 11.43
CA HIS A 460 6.20 -6.71 12.80
C HIS A 460 6.82 -5.35 13.05
N LEU A 461 7.63 -4.86 12.11
CA LEU A 461 8.23 -3.52 12.17
C LEU A 461 7.13 -2.45 12.22
N ALA A 462 6.17 -2.47 11.28
CA ALA A 462 5.08 -1.52 11.23
C ALA A 462 4.24 -1.49 12.53
N MET A 463 3.95 -2.65 13.11
CA MET A 463 3.19 -2.71 14.38
C MET A 463 3.98 -2.17 15.56
N VAL A 464 5.29 -2.40 15.61
CA VAL A 464 6.17 -1.84 16.67
C VAL A 464 6.29 -0.33 16.51
N GLU A 465 6.54 0.16 15.29
CA GLU A 465 6.58 1.59 14.96
C GLU A 465 5.30 2.31 15.39
N LEU A 466 4.15 1.82 14.97
CA LEU A 466 2.84 2.42 15.29
C LEU A 466 2.57 2.42 16.79
N LYS A 467 2.83 1.31 17.48
CA LYS A 467 2.59 1.21 18.93
C LYS A 467 3.50 2.15 19.71
N LEU A 468 4.80 2.16 19.40
CA LEU A 468 5.75 3.03 20.10
C LEU A 468 5.43 4.50 19.87
N LEU A 469 5.20 4.89 18.62
CA LEU A 469 4.85 6.27 18.28
C LEU A 469 3.58 6.72 19.01
N MET A 470 2.49 5.94 18.90
CA MET A 470 1.22 6.31 19.53
C MET A 470 1.33 6.37 21.06
N SER A 471 2.07 5.45 21.69
CA SER A 471 2.26 5.49 23.14
C SER A 471 2.98 6.76 23.59
N LEU A 472 4.06 7.16 22.89
CA LEU A 472 4.80 8.37 23.21
C LEU A 472 3.99 9.65 22.93
N LEU A 473 3.23 9.71 21.84
CA LEU A 473 2.37 10.86 21.54
C LEU A 473 1.27 11.01 22.59
N LEU A 474 0.61 9.91 22.97
CA LEU A 474 -0.45 9.91 23.98
C LEU A 474 0.06 10.29 25.38
N SER A 475 1.28 9.94 25.74
CA SER A 475 1.89 10.32 27.02
C SER A 475 2.30 11.80 27.10
N ASN A 476 2.49 12.46 25.95
CA ASN A 476 3.02 13.82 25.92
C ASN A 476 1.99 14.87 25.48
N PHE A 477 0.94 14.43 24.74
CA PHE A 477 0.00 15.37 24.11
C PHE A 477 -1.45 14.92 24.27
N SER A 478 -2.33 15.91 24.34
CA SER A 478 -3.74 15.75 23.99
C SER A 478 -3.98 16.39 22.62
N PHE A 479 -4.90 15.80 21.84
CA PHE A 479 -5.17 16.30 20.51
C PHE A 479 -6.64 16.14 20.13
N THR A 480 -7.15 17.10 19.33
CA THR A 480 -8.50 17.11 18.77
C THR A 480 -8.39 17.41 17.27
N LEU A 481 -9.46 17.13 16.52
CA LEU A 481 -9.47 17.55 15.11
C LEU A 481 -9.45 19.07 15.01
N SER A 482 -8.67 19.58 14.05
CA SER A 482 -8.71 21.01 13.70
C SER A 482 -10.09 21.36 13.14
N PRO A 483 -10.64 22.55 13.43
CA PRO A 483 -11.84 23.05 12.76
C PRO A 483 -11.67 23.17 11.23
N ASN A 484 -10.42 23.26 10.76
CA ASN A 484 -10.08 23.34 9.34
C ASN A 484 -9.94 21.97 8.67
N TYR A 485 -10.08 20.86 9.42
CA TYR A 485 -9.93 19.52 8.86
C TYR A 485 -11.05 19.17 7.90
N VAL A 486 -10.69 18.82 6.68
CA VAL A 486 -11.61 18.33 5.66
C VAL A 486 -11.34 16.84 5.39
N HIS A 487 -12.28 15.98 5.79
CA HIS A 487 -12.17 14.55 5.60
C HIS A 487 -12.36 14.17 4.11
N SER A 488 -11.27 13.80 3.45
CA SER A 488 -11.27 13.47 2.02
C SER A 488 -10.25 12.36 1.72
N PRO A 489 -10.58 11.10 2.00
CA PRO A 489 -9.71 9.98 1.64
C PRO A 489 -9.72 9.76 0.13
N VAL A 490 -8.53 9.52 -0.43
CA VAL A 490 -8.33 9.20 -1.84
C VAL A 490 -7.49 7.94 -2.01
N ALA A 491 -7.79 7.16 -3.03
CA ALA A 491 -6.94 6.04 -3.42
C ALA A 491 -6.03 6.46 -4.57
N ARG A 492 -4.74 6.52 -4.28
CA ARG A 492 -3.68 6.55 -5.28
C ARG A 492 -3.04 5.16 -5.33
N MET A 493 -1.83 4.99 -4.82
CA MET A 493 -1.27 3.65 -4.56
C MET A 493 -1.74 3.10 -3.23
N ILE A 494 -1.94 3.96 -2.25
CA ILE A 494 -2.49 3.71 -0.92
C ILE A 494 -3.73 4.58 -0.69
N ILE A 495 -4.49 4.31 0.39
CA ILE A 495 -5.56 5.22 0.85
C ILE A 495 -4.94 6.30 1.73
N GLU A 496 -4.94 7.52 1.25
CA GLU A 496 -4.35 8.67 1.94
C GLU A 496 -5.34 9.84 2.11
N PRO A 497 -5.14 10.73 3.09
CA PRO A 497 -5.95 11.94 3.24
C PRO A 497 -5.52 12.97 2.19
N LYS A 498 -6.43 13.36 1.29
CA LYS A 498 -6.17 14.29 0.16
C LYS A 498 -5.58 15.64 0.61
N HIS A 499 -6.04 16.14 1.74
CA HIS A 499 -5.65 17.44 2.29
C HIS A 499 -4.79 17.32 3.57
N GLY A 500 -4.27 16.09 3.85
CA GLY A 500 -3.61 15.77 5.12
C GLY A 500 -4.62 15.61 6.27
N VAL A 501 -4.13 15.18 7.41
CA VAL A 501 -4.88 15.16 8.68
C VAL A 501 -4.41 16.35 9.51
N GLN A 502 -5.35 17.26 9.80
CA GLN A 502 -5.09 18.46 10.61
C GLN A 502 -5.64 18.24 12.02
N ILE A 503 -4.80 18.45 13.02
CA ILE A 503 -5.14 18.34 14.44
C ILE A 503 -4.64 19.53 15.25
N LEU A 504 -5.39 19.88 16.29
CA LEU A 504 -4.93 20.77 17.35
C LEU A 504 -4.22 19.91 18.39
N ILE A 505 -2.98 20.22 18.70
CA ILE A 505 -2.19 19.55 19.74
C ILE A 505 -1.93 20.49 20.92
N LYS A 506 -1.96 19.91 22.13
CA LYS A 506 -1.61 20.58 23.38
C LYS A 506 -0.72 19.66 24.19
N LYS A 507 0.34 20.21 24.79
CA LYS A 507 1.21 19.48 25.73
C LYS A 507 0.44 19.16 27.01
N LEU A 508 0.67 17.97 27.57
CA LEU A 508 0.09 17.49 28.84
C LEU A 508 0.90 17.95 30.04
#